data_110adc94355eac1e58a72af2cd17789b
#
_entry.id   110adc94355eac1e58a72af2cd17789b
#
_cell.length_a   1.000
_cell.length_b   1.000
_cell.length_c   1.000
_cell.angle_alpha   90.00
_cell.angle_beta   90.00
_cell.angle_gamma   90.00
#
_symmetry.space_group_name_H-M   'P 1'
#
loop_
_entity.id
_entity.type
_entity.pdbx_description
1 polymer ?
#
loop_
_entity_poly.entity_id
_entity_poly.type
_entity_poly.pdbx_seq_one_letter_code
_entity_poly.pdbx_strand_id
1 'polypeptide(L)'
;SGKRVVFTMGKGGVGKTTLATEIALKLTKLGAKVHLTTTDPANHLNYNLAVQAGITVSRIDEAEVLEAYKNEVRSKAAETMTAEDMEYIEEDLRSPCTQEIAVFRAFAEIVDKAENEVVVIDTAPTGHTLLLLDATESYHKEVQRTHGDTPASVRKLLPRLRNQQETEVVIVTLPEATPVFEAERLQMDLQRAGINNKWWVVNACLSLTDTENSFLRAKAQNELIWIKKVEELSKGNAALIAW
;
A
#
# COMPACT_ATOMS: atom_id res chain seq x y z
N SER A 1 -8.83 -9.56 -15.95
CA SER A 1 -9.51 -8.75 -14.93
C SER A 1 -9.20 -7.29 -15.18
N GLY A 2 -10.18 -6.41 -15.06
CA GLY A 2 -10.00 -4.97 -15.29
C GLY A 2 -9.25 -4.24 -14.16
N LYS A 3 -8.68 -4.97 -13.19
CA LYS A 3 -7.94 -4.38 -12.06
C LYS A 3 -6.69 -3.67 -12.54
N ARG A 4 -6.54 -2.44 -12.09
CA ARG A 4 -5.44 -1.54 -12.43
C ARG A 4 -4.53 -1.24 -11.24
N VAL A 5 -5.06 -1.34 -10.02
CA VAL A 5 -4.32 -1.12 -8.78
C VAL A 5 -4.47 -2.34 -7.88
N VAL A 6 -3.36 -2.88 -7.42
CA VAL A 6 -3.31 -4.04 -6.53
C VAL A 6 -2.46 -3.69 -5.30
N PHE A 7 -3.03 -3.83 -4.13
CA PHE A 7 -2.32 -3.67 -2.85
C PHE A 7 -2.06 -5.01 -2.20
N THR A 8 -0.88 -5.18 -1.62
CA THR A 8 -0.62 -6.24 -0.64
C THR A 8 -0.52 -5.60 0.75
N MET A 9 -1.43 -5.96 1.64
CA MET A 9 -1.53 -5.40 2.98
C MET A 9 -1.47 -6.49 4.04
N GLY A 10 -0.99 -6.16 5.24
CA GLY A 10 -0.90 -7.10 6.37
C GLY A 10 0.23 -6.73 7.32
N LYS A 11 0.42 -7.52 8.37
CA LYS A 11 1.45 -7.35 9.39
C LYS A 11 2.87 -7.38 8.79
N GLY A 12 3.85 -6.83 9.52
CA GLY A 12 5.28 -7.00 9.19
C GLY A 12 5.70 -8.49 9.19
N GLY A 13 6.50 -8.89 8.20
CA GLY A 13 7.05 -10.25 8.12
C GLY A 13 6.12 -11.34 7.56
N VAL A 14 4.88 -11.01 7.14
CA VAL A 14 3.95 -12.02 6.59
C VAL A 14 4.21 -12.40 5.12
N GLY A 15 5.17 -11.72 4.45
CA GLY A 15 5.53 -12.01 3.06
C GLY A 15 4.83 -11.14 2.01
N LYS A 16 4.35 -9.95 2.38
CA LYS A 16 3.72 -8.99 1.46
C LYS A 16 4.55 -8.69 0.23
N THR A 17 5.82 -8.35 0.43
CA THR A 17 6.77 -8.01 -0.63
C THR A 17 6.99 -9.13 -1.61
N THR A 18 7.17 -10.35 -1.10
CA THR A 18 7.31 -11.54 -1.94
C THR A 18 6.07 -11.74 -2.80
N LEU A 19 4.89 -11.63 -2.19
CA LEU A 19 3.62 -11.76 -2.89
C LEU A 19 3.41 -10.64 -3.93
N ALA A 20 3.71 -9.38 -3.58
CA ALA A 20 3.62 -8.26 -4.52
C ALA A 20 4.50 -8.48 -5.75
N THR A 21 5.74 -8.93 -5.53
CA THR A 21 6.68 -9.25 -6.60
C THR A 21 6.16 -10.40 -7.49
N GLU A 22 5.65 -11.46 -6.90
CA GLU A 22 5.07 -12.60 -7.63
C GLU A 22 3.83 -12.19 -8.46
N ILE A 23 2.96 -11.35 -7.89
CA ILE A 23 1.81 -10.80 -8.62
C ILE A 23 2.30 -9.97 -9.82
N ALA A 24 3.27 -9.08 -9.60
CA ALA A 24 3.83 -8.24 -10.66
C ALA A 24 4.44 -9.08 -11.78
N LEU A 25 5.25 -10.10 -11.44
CA LEU A 25 5.86 -11.02 -12.41
C LEU A 25 4.81 -11.81 -13.22
N LYS A 26 3.76 -12.29 -12.55
CA LYS A 26 2.68 -13.03 -13.23
C LYS A 26 1.87 -12.12 -14.17
N LEU A 27 1.58 -10.90 -13.75
CA LEU A 27 0.87 -9.91 -14.59
C LEU A 27 1.70 -9.56 -15.84
N THR A 28 3.01 -9.37 -15.69
CA THR A 28 3.92 -9.11 -16.80
C THR A 28 3.97 -10.28 -17.79
N LYS A 29 4.04 -11.52 -17.29
CA LYS A 29 3.95 -12.73 -18.13
C LYS A 29 2.64 -12.84 -18.89
N LEU A 30 1.56 -12.26 -18.39
CA LEU A 30 0.27 -12.17 -19.06
C LEU A 30 0.16 -10.98 -20.04
N GLY A 31 1.27 -10.26 -20.25
CA GLY A 31 1.35 -9.15 -21.22
C GLY A 31 0.93 -7.79 -20.65
N ALA A 32 0.72 -7.67 -19.34
CA ALA A 32 0.44 -6.37 -18.73
C ALA A 32 1.74 -5.55 -18.57
N LYS A 33 1.64 -4.24 -18.82
CA LYS A 33 2.66 -3.30 -18.37
C LYS A 33 2.46 -3.08 -16.87
N VAL A 34 3.50 -3.31 -16.09
CA VAL A 34 3.42 -3.32 -14.61
C VAL A 34 4.39 -2.33 -13.99
N HIS A 35 3.89 -1.58 -13.01
CA HIS A 35 4.66 -0.74 -12.11
C HIS A 35 4.57 -1.32 -10.69
N LEU A 36 5.70 -1.76 -10.15
CA LEU A 36 5.81 -2.26 -8.78
C LEU A 36 6.39 -1.16 -7.90
N THR A 37 5.72 -0.82 -6.81
CA THR A 37 6.22 0.16 -5.84
C THR A 37 6.15 -0.37 -4.42
N THR A 38 7.01 0.13 -3.56
CA THR A 38 6.93 -0.11 -2.11
C THR A 38 6.81 1.20 -1.36
N THR A 39 5.99 1.19 -0.32
CA THR A 39 5.91 2.25 0.69
C THR A 39 6.63 1.87 1.98
N ASP A 40 7.26 0.69 2.04
CA ASP A 40 8.04 0.24 3.19
C ASP A 40 9.50 0.71 3.05
N PRO A 41 9.97 1.64 3.89
CA PRO A 41 11.34 2.16 3.82
C PRO A 41 12.40 1.09 4.14
N ALA A 42 12.03 0.06 4.91
CA ALA A 42 12.93 -1.04 5.30
C ALA A 42 13.02 -2.14 4.24
N ASN A 43 12.26 -2.02 3.15
CA ASN A 43 12.13 -3.10 2.19
C ASN A 43 13.25 -3.09 1.16
N HIS A 44 14.04 -4.17 1.16
CA HIS A 44 15.01 -4.49 0.12
C HIS A 44 14.37 -5.40 -0.93
N LEU A 45 13.43 -4.85 -1.71
CA LEU A 45 12.94 -5.53 -2.91
C LEU A 45 14.13 -6.01 -3.74
N ASN A 46 14.07 -7.25 -4.20
CA ASN A 46 15.06 -7.74 -5.13
C ASN A 46 14.75 -7.14 -6.52
N TYR A 47 15.06 -5.83 -6.64
CA TYR A 47 14.79 -5.01 -7.82
C TYR A 47 15.33 -5.63 -9.10
N ASN A 48 16.43 -6.39 -9.00
CA ASN A 48 17.08 -6.98 -10.15
C ASN A 48 16.17 -7.95 -10.90
N LEU A 49 15.43 -8.81 -10.21
CA LEU A 49 14.52 -9.76 -10.84
C LEU A 49 13.31 -9.05 -11.50
N ALA A 50 12.76 -8.03 -10.84
CA ALA A 50 11.65 -7.28 -11.39
C ALA A 50 12.07 -6.48 -12.63
N VAL A 51 13.20 -5.78 -12.57
CA VAL A 51 13.76 -5.02 -13.71
C VAL A 51 14.10 -5.93 -14.88
N GLN A 52 14.72 -7.09 -14.65
CA GLN A 52 15.00 -8.08 -15.70
C GLN A 52 13.74 -8.60 -16.39
N ALA A 53 12.62 -8.63 -15.67
CA ALA A 53 11.33 -9.02 -16.23
C ALA A 53 10.59 -7.88 -16.96
N GLY A 54 11.19 -6.70 -17.08
CA GLY A 54 10.58 -5.53 -17.74
C GLY A 54 9.54 -4.80 -16.86
N ILE A 55 9.57 -5.00 -15.56
CA ILE A 55 8.72 -4.29 -14.58
C ILE A 55 9.35 -2.95 -14.24
N THR A 56 8.59 -1.88 -14.33
CA THR A 56 9.02 -0.59 -13.79
C THR A 56 8.95 -0.65 -12.27
N VAL A 57 10.03 -0.29 -11.58
CA VAL A 57 10.09 -0.32 -10.11
C VAL A 57 10.36 1.06 -9.58
N SER A 58 9.62 1.46 -8.53
CA SER A 58 9.88 2.70 -7.79
C SER A 58 9.75 2.48 -6.28
N ARG A 59 10.20 3.48 -5.54
CA ARG A 59 10.06 3.56 -4.09
C ARG A 59 9.67 4.99 -3.73
N ILE A 60 8.82 5.16 -2.74
CA ILE A 60 8.58 6.47 -2.13
C ILE A 60 9.68 6.70 -1.10
N ASP A 61 10.57 7.64 -1.39
CA ASP A 61 11.53 8.15 -0.42
C ASP A 61 10.93 9.38 0.27
N GLU A 62 10.59 9.24 1.55
CA GLU A 62 9.91 10.29 2.31
C GLU A 62 10.71 11.59 2.38
N ALA A 63 12.04 11.50 2.49
CA ALA A 63 12.89 12.69 2.55
C ALA A 63 12.93 13.43 1.20
N GLU A 64 13.05 12.67 0.09
CA GLU A 64 13.08 13.23 -1.26
C GLU A 64 11.74 13.89 -1.61
N VAL A 65 10.61 13.21 -1.35
CA VAL A 65 9.28 13.77 -1.67
C VAL A 65 8.94 14.96 -0.79
N LEU A 66 9.38 14.98 0.47
CA LEU A 66 9.23 16.13 1.36
C LEU A 66 9.98 17.35 0.87
N GLU A 67 11.26 17.19 0.49
CA GLU A 67 12.05 18.31 -0.03
C GLU A 67 11.53 18.81 -1.38
N ALA A 68 11.10 17.91 -2.27
CA ALA A 68 10.46 18.28 -3.53
C ALA A 68 9.18 19.12 -3.28
N TYR A 69 8.35 18.69 -2.35
CA TYR A 69 7.12 19.40 -1.97
C TYR A 69 7.43 20.80 -1.38
N LYS A 70 8.38 20.89 -0.44
CA LYS A 70 8.80 22.16 0.16
C LYS A 70 9.30 23.14 -0.90
N ASN A 71 10.11 22.67 -1.84
CA ASN A 71 10.65 23.50 -2.93
C ASN A 71 9.55 23.98 -3.87
N GLU A 72 8.55 23.14 -4.17
CA GLU A 72 7.37 23.55 -4.96
C GLU A 72 6.59 24.67 -4.25
N VAL A 73 6.30 24.48 -2.95
CA VAL A 73 5.57 25.50 -2.16
C VAL A 73 6.34 26.80 -2.09
N ARG A 74 7.66 26.76 -1.81
CA ARG A 74 8.52 27.95 -1.80
C ARG A 74 8.51 28.69 -3.13
N SER A 75 8.66 27.96 -4.23
CA SER A 75 8.69 28.57 -5.57
C SER A 75 7.37 29.27 -5.89
N LYS A 76 6.23 28.65 -5.59
CA LYS A 76 4.90 29.25 -5.81
C LYS A 76 4.68 30.48 -4.93
N ALA A 77 5.08 30.41 -3.67
CA ALA A 77 4.94 31.49 -2.72
C ALA A 77 5.80 32.70 -3.10
N ALA A 78 7.02 32.48 -3.56
CA ALA A 78 7.93 33.55 -3.98
C ALA A 78 7.41 34.40 -5.15
N GLU A 79 6.46 33.87 -5.94
CA GLU A 79 5.84 34.61 -7.06
C GLU A 79 4.78 35.62 -6.60
N THR A 80 4.16 35.43 -5.44
CA THR A 80 2.92 36.12 -5.05
C THR A 80 2.94 36.72 -3.64
N MET A 81 3.90 36.37 -2.80
CA MET A 81 3.89 36.66 -1.36
C MET A 81 5.01 37.61 -0.94
N THR A 82 4.80 38.28 0.19
CA THR A 82 5.80 39.18 0.80
C THR A 82 6.85 38.42 1.60
N ALA A 83 7.93 39.09 2.03
CA ALA A 83 8.97 38.46 2.85
C ALA A 83 8.43 38.02 4.24
N GLU A 84 7.48 38.75 4.80
CA GLU A 84 6.84 38.37 6.06
C GLU A 84 5.96 37.14 5.90
N ASP A 85 5.21 37.02 4.81
CA ASP A 85 4.38 35.84 4.51
C ASP A 85 5.26 34.59 4.32
N MET A 86 6.46 34.75 3.77
CA MET A 86 7.41 33.64 3.58
C MET A 86 7.91 33.05 4.91
N GLU A 87 8.03 33.85 5.98
CA GLU A 87 8.40 33.32 7.30
C GLU A 87 7.31 32.38 7.87
N TYR A 88 6.02 32.73 7.69
CA TYR A 88 4.91 31.86 8.09
C TYR A 88 4.89 30.55 7.29
N ILE A 89 5.15 30.62 5.99
CA ILE A 89 5.24 29.42 5.14
C ILE A 89 6.38 28.51 5.60
N GLU A 90 7.55 29.07 5.91
CA GLU A 90 8.68 28.26 6.40
C GLU A 90 8.37 27.59 7.75
N GLU A 91 7.56 28.21 8.60
CA GLU A 91 7.09 27.58 9.84
C GLU A 91 6.13 26.42 9.55
N ASP A 92 5.15 26.61 8.67
CA ASP A 92 4.21 25.56 8.24
C ASP A 92 4.94 24.38 7.57
N LEU A 93 5.96 24.65 6.76
CA LEU A 93 6.77 23.63 6.10
C LEU A 93 7.63 22.79 7.07
N ARG A 94 7.78 23.20 8.32
CA ARG A 94 8.41 22.39 9.39
C ARG A 94 7.43 21.48 10.11
N SER A 95 6.13 21.64 9.86
CA SER A 95 5.09 20.83 10.49
C SER A 95 5.21 19.35 10.10
N PRO A 96 4.96 18.41 11.02
CA PRO A 96 4.82 16.98 10.68
C PRO A 96 3.74 16.72 9.63
N CYS A 97 2.66 17.51 9.61
CA CYS A 97 1.61 17.40 8.59
C CYS A 97 2.13 17.61 7.17
N THR A 98 3.15 18.45 6.99
CA THR A 98 3.79 18.69 5.68
C THR A 98 4.41 17.42 5.11
N GLN A 99 5.05 16.60 5.96
CA GLN A 99 5.60 15.31 5.54
C GLN A 99 4.48 14.35 5.11
N GLU A 100 3.41 14.27 5.88
CA GLU A 100 2.26 13.42 5.53
C GLU A 100 1.63 13.84 4.20
N ILE A 101 1.48 15.14 3.96
CA ILE A 101 0.97 15.69 2.70
C ILE A 101 1.90 15.33 1.52
N ALA A 102 3.20 15.47 1.68
CA ALA A 102 4.18 15.16 0.63
C ALA A 102 4.14 13.68 0.23
N VAL A 103 4.14 12.78 1.22
CA VAL A 103 4.03 11.33 1.00
C VAL A 103 2.70 10.96 0.36
N PHE A 104 1.61 11.58 0.81
CA PHE A 104 0.28 11.37 0.25
C PHE A 104 0.18 11.78 -1.23
N ARG A 105 0.76 12.93 -1.61
CA ARG A 105 0.81 13.38 -3.01
C ARG A 105 1.62 12.42 -3.88
N ALA A 106 2.80 12.01 -3.42
CA ALA A 106 3.63 11.04 -4.13
C ALA A 106 2.91 9.69 -4.32
N PHE A 107 2.19 9.23 -3.30
CA PHE A 107 1.36 8.05 -3.39
C PHE A 107 0.23 8.21 -4.42
N ALA A 108 -0.45 9.35 -4.44
CA ALA A 108 -1.50 9.65 -5.41
C ALA A 108 -0.98 9.65 -6.85
N GLU A 109 0.20 10.21 -7.09
CA GLU A 109 0.87 10.20 -8.40
C GLU A 109 1.23 8.79 -8.88
N ILE A 110 1.67 7.92 -7.95
CA ILE A 110 1.94 6.52 -8.28
C ILE A 110 0.65 5.80 -8.65
N VAL A 111 -0.42 5.97 -7.88
CA VAL A 111 -1.72 5.36 -8.17
C VAL A 111 -2.29 5.89 -9.49
N ASP A 112 -2.04 7.14 -9.86
CA ASP A 112 -2.51 7.72 -11.13
C ASP A 112 -1.87 7.08 -12.37
N LYS A 113 -0.68 6.48 -12.25
CA LYS A 113 -0.06 5.67 -13.31
C LYS A 113 -0.93 4.50 -13.76
N ALA A 114 -1.90 4.09 -12.93
CA ALA A 114 -2.87 3.06 -13.26
C ALA A 114 -3.75 3.37 -14.48
N GLU A 115 -3.72 4.59 -15.00
CA GLU A 115 -4.34 4.92 -16.29
C GLU A 115 -3.69 4.16 -17.46
N ASN A 116 -2.37 3.93 -17.40
CA ASN A 116 -1.59 3.38 -18.50
C ASN A 116 -0.96 2.01 -18.22
N GLU A 117 -0.86 1.61 -16.95
CA GLU A 117 -0.19 0.38 -16.51
C GLU A 117 -0.91 -0.22 -15.29
N VAL A 118 -0.56 -1.43 -14.90
CA VAL A 118 -1.04 -2.02 -13.64
C VAL A 118 -0.08 -1.65 -12.54
N VAL A 119 -0.57 -0.98 -11.51
CA VAL A 119 0.23 -0.58 -10.34
C VAL A 119 0.07 -1.62 -9.24
N VAL A 120 1.17 -2.24 -8.84
CA VAL A 120 1.23 -3.16 -7.70
C VAL A 120 1.96 -2.46 -6.56
N ILE A 121 1.32 -2.36 -5.41
CA ILE A 121 1.81 -1.61 -4.26
C ILE A 121 2.05 -2.56 -3.09
N ASP A 122 3.32 -2.71 -2.73
CA ASP A 122 3.74 -3.35 -1.49
C ASP A 122 3.69 -2.33 -0.35
N THR A 123 2.81 -2.54 0.61
CA THR A 123 2.61 -1.56 1.68
C THR A 123 3.48 -1.81 2.90
N ALA A 124 3.89 -0.72 3.57
CA ALA A 124 4.44 -0.80 4.92
C ALA A 124 3.47 -1.52 5.88
N PRO A 125 3.97 -2.07 7.01
CA PRO A 125 3.10 -2.69 8.02
C PRO A 125 1.98 -1.75 8.46
N THR A 126 0.82 -2.31 8.67
CA THR A 126 -0.53 -1.79 8.97
C THR A 126 -0.67 -0.49 9.77
N GLY A 127 -0.19 0.60 9.41
CA GLY A 127 -0.44 1.87 10.11
C GLY A 127 -0.40 3.05 9.14
N HIS A 128 0.64 3.10 8.31
CA HIS A 128 0.85 4.21 7.41
C HIS A 128 -0.14 4.29 6.25
N THR A 129 -0.62 3.16 5.73
CA THR A 129 -1.55 3.17 4.58
C THR A 129 -2.95 3.66 4.97
N LEU A 130 -3.38 3.38 6.22
CA LEU A 130 -4.64 3.90 6.75
C LEU A 130 -4.52 5.37 7.15
N LEU A 131 -3.37 5.81 7.64
CA LEU A 131 -3.07 7.24 7.83
C LEU A 131 -3.13 8.01 6.52
N LEU A 132 -2.72 7.40 5.39
CA LEU A 132 -2.88 8.00 4.05
C LEU A 132 -4.36 8.19 3.67
N LEU A 133 -5.26 7.36 4.17
CA LEU A 133 -6.71 7.50 3.94
C LEU A 133 -7.34 8.55 4.87
N ASP A 134 -6.90 8.63 6.12
CA ASP A 134 -7.28 9.67 7.08
C ASP A 134 -6.68 11.03 6.69
N ALA A 135 -5.45 11.03 6.14
CA ALA A 135 -4.80 12.22 5.60
C ALA A 135 -5.60 12.86 4.45
N THR A 136 -6.49 12.12 3.78
CA THR A 136 -7.32 12.68 2.71
C THR A 136 -8.28 13.74 3.22
N GLU A 137 -8.88 13.57 4.40
CA GLU A 137 -9.73 14.61 5.01
C GLU A 137 -8.90 15.80 5.50
N SER A 138 -7.75 15.53 6.10
CA SER A 138 -6.81 16.56 6.56
C SER A 138 -6.23 17.34 5.38
N TYR A 139 -5.88 16.65 4.31
CA TYR A 139 -5.41 17.25 3.07
C TYR A 139 -6.46 18.16 2.43
N HIS A 140 -7.71 17.74 2.34
CA HIS A 140 -8.80 18.59 1.83
C HIS A 140 -9.00 19.84 2.66
N LYS A 141 -8.91 19.75 4.00
CA LYS A 141 -9.01 20.91 4.90
C LYS A 141 -7.83 21.86 4.71
N GLU A 142 -6.61 21.32 4.54
CA GLU A 142 -5.39 22.12 4.39
C GLU A 142 -5.34 22.82 3.03
N VAL A 143 -5.68 22.13 1.94
CA VAL A 143 -5.76 22.73 0.60
C VAL A 143 -6.83 23.82 0.53
N GLN A 144 -7.95 23.66 1.23
CA GLN A 144 -8.97 24.71 1.35
C GLN A 144 -8.45 25.95 2.10
N ARG A 145 -7.53 25.78 3.06
CA ARG A 145 -6.90 26.90 3.79
C ARG A 145 -5.84 27.63 2.98
N THR A 146 -5.05 26.89 2.21
CA THR A 146 -3.88 27.44 1.49
C THR A 146 -4.21 27.96 0.09
N HIS A 147 -5.50 27.99 -0.34
CA HIS A 147 -5.92 28.42 -1.69
C HIS A 147 -5.17 27.71 -2.83
N GLY A 148 -4.54 26.57 -2.55
CA GLY A 148 -3.81 25.77 -3.51
C GLY A 148 -4.71 24.90 -4.38
N ASP A 149 -4.37 24.73 -5.66
CA ASP A 149 -5.04 23.78 -6.53
C ASP A 149 -4.70 22.36 -6.12
N THR A 150 -5.73 21.57 -5.77
CA THR A 150 -5.54 20.14 -5.49
C THR A 150 -5.12 19.42 -6.77
N PRO A 151 -3.97 18.72 -6.81
CA PRO A 151 -3.54 17.95 -7.96
C PRO A 151 -4.62 16.96 -8.43
N ALA A 152 -4.72 16.75 -9.73
CA ALA A 152 -5.71 15.84 -10.32
C ALA A 152 -5.55 14.40 -9.81
N SER A 153 -4.29 13.95 -9.61
CA SER A 153 -3.97 12.64 -9.02
C SER A 153 -4.59 12.46 -7.63
N VAL A 154 -4.51 13.49 -6.78
CA VAL A 154 -5.10 13.48 -5.44
C VAL A 154 -6.63 13.43 -5.49
N ARG A 155 -7.26 14.22 -6.37
CA ARG A 155 -8.72 14.19 -6.52
C ARG A 155 -9.24 12.83 -6.98
N LYS A 156 -8.50 12.12 -7.83
CA LYS A 156 -8.85 10.80 -8.37
C LYS A 156 -8.55 9.65 -7.38
N LEU A 157 -7.69 9.85 -6.39
CA LEU A 157 -7.16 8.77 -5.55
C LEU A 157 -8.26 8.00 -4.82
N LEU A 158 -9.04 8.65 -3.95
CA LEU A 158 -10.09 7.98 -3.17
C LEU A 158 -11.18 7.33 -4.03
N PRO A 159 -11.74 8.00 -5.06
CA PRO A 159 -12.66 7.36 -5.97
C PRO A 159 -12.09 6.07 -6.58
N ARG A 160 -10.81 6.07 -6.99
CA ARG A 160 -10.15 4.89 -7.57
C ARG A 160 -9.94 3.79 -6.54
N LEU A 161 -9.51 4.12 -5.31
CA LEU A 161 -9.31 3.15 -4.24
C LEU A 161 -10.62 2.46 -3.82
N ARG A 162 -11.75 3.19 -3.86
CA ARG A 162 -13.09 2.67 -3.56
C ARG A 162 -13.73 1.92 -4.72
N ASN A 163 -13.20 2.08 -5.94
CA ASN A 163 -13.74 1.41 -7.12
C ASN A 163 -13.27 -0.05 -7.17
N GLN A 164 -14.17 -0.95 -6.81
CA GLN A 164 -13.92 -2.40 -6.83
C GLN A 164 -13.60 -2.96 -8.22
N GLN A 165 -13.89 -2.25 -9.30
CA GLN A 165 -13.54 -2.70 -10.65
C GLN A 165 -12.08 -2.40 -10.98
N GLU A 166 -11.51 -1.34 -10.41
CA GLU A 166 -10.15 -0.89 -10.67
C GLU A 166 -9.16 -1.34 -9.61
N THR A 167 -9.56 -1.35 -8.33
CA THR A 167 -8.68 -1.63 -7.19
C THR A 167 -8.96 -2.99 -6.58
N GLU A 168 -7.90 -3.69 -6.20
CA GLU A 168 -7.94 -4.91 -5.41
C GLU A 168 -6.99 -4.78 -4.22
N VAL A 169 -7.48 -5.09 -3.04
CA VAL A 169 -6.65 -5.21 -1.83
C VAL A 169 -6.55 -6.68 -1.46
N VAL A 170 -5.33 -7.20 -1.45
CA VAL A 170 -5.01 -8.56 -1.02
C VAL A 170 -4.47 -8.50 0.41
N ILE A 171 -5.21 -9.06 1.35
CA ILE A 171 -4.76 -9.17 2.74
C ILE A 171 -3.87 -10.40 2.87
N VAL A 172 -2.66 -10.20 3.37
CA VAL A 172 -1.66 -11.27 3.57
C VAL A 172 -1.48 -11.52 5.06
N THR A 173 -1.55 -12.77 5.45
CA THR A 173 -1.37 -13.21 6.84
C THR A 173 -0.57 -14.50 6.93
N LEU A 174 -0.11 -14.84 8.11
CA LEU A 174 0.38 -16.19 8.47
C LEU A 174 -0.74 -16.94 9.17
N PRO A 175 -0.71 -18.30 9.18
CA PRO A 175 -1.70 -19.12 9.89
C PRO A 175 -1.43 -19.15 11.41
N GLU A 176 -1.39 -17.98 12.03
CA GLU A 176 -1.07 -17.78 13.44
C GLU A 176 -2.01 -16.72 14.05
N ALA A 177 -2.22 -16.80 15.38
CA ALA A 177 -3.17 -15.94 16.09
C ALA A 177 -2.97 -14.44 15.82
N THR A 178 -1.79 -13.91 16.13
CA THR A 178 -1.54 -12.47 16.05
C THR A 178 -1.67 -11.93 14.62
N PRO A 179 -1.03 -12.53 13.59
CA PRO A 179 -1.21 -12.08 12.21
C PRO A 179 -2.67 -12.10 11.73
N VAL A 180 -3.43 -13.15 12.10
CA VAL A 180 -4.84 -13.27 11.69
C VAL A 180 -5.71 -12.20 12.37
N PHE A 181 -5.55 -11.93 13.67
CA PHE A 181 -6.31 -10.88 14.35
C PHE A 181 -5.95 -9.47 13.84
N GLU A 182 -4.68 -9.22 13.51
CA GLU A 182 -4.28 -7.94 12.91
C GLU A 182 -4.87 -7.78 11.50
N ALA A 183 -4.91 -8.85 10.72
CA ALA A 183 -5.52 -8.86 9.40
C ALA A 183 -7.05 -8.65 9.47
N GLU A 184 -7.73 -9.22 10.46
CA GLU A 184 -9.15 -8.99 10.74
C GLU A 184 -9.42 -7.51 11.07
N ARG A 185 -8.58 -6.89 11.92
CA ARG A 185 -8.67 -5.46 12.23
C ARG A 185 -8.46 -4.60 10.97
N LEU A 186 -7.43 -4.92 10.18
CA LEU A 186 -7.17 -4.24 8.92
C LEU A 186 -8.38 -4.32 7.96
N GLN A 187 -9.03 -5.48 7.86
CA GLN A 187 -10.25 -5.63 7.06
C GLN A 187 -11.35 -4.68 7.53
N MET A 188 -11.58 -4.59 8.84
CA MET A 188 -12.59 -3.68 9.40
C MET A 188 -12.26 -2.22 9.10
N ASP A 189 -11.01 -1.83 9.17
CA ASP A 189 -10.57 -0.46 8.90
C ASP A 189 -10.71 -0.11 7.42
N LEU A 190 -10.37 -1.03 6.51
CA LEU A 190 -10.62 -0.88 5.07
C LEU A 190 -12.12 -0.71 4.77
N GLN A 191 -12.97 -1.51 5.41
CA GLN A 191 -14.42 -1.42 5.25
C GLN A 191 -14.96 -0.07 5.73
N ARG A 192 -14.47 0.47 6.86
CA ARG A 192 -14.83 1.82 7.35
C ARG A 192 -14.43 2.91 6.35
N ALA A 193 -13.29 2.76 5.68
CA ALA A 193 -12.84 3.67 4.64
C ALA A 193 -13.60 3.52 3.30
N GLY A 194 -14.52 2.55 3.20
CA GLY A 194 -15.26 2.25 1.99
C GLY A 194 -14.43 1.49 0.94
N ILE A 195 -13.32 0.90 1.35
CA ILE A 195 -12.44 0.09 0.50
C ILE A 195 -12.74 -1.37 0.75
N ASN A 196 -13.13 -2.09 -0.30
CA ASN A 196 -13.41 -3.51 -0.20
C ASN A 196 -12.17 -4.32 -0.55
N ASN A 197 -11.87 -5.30 0.30
CA ASN A 197 -10.95 -6.35 -0.01
C ASN A 197 -11.71 -7.64 -0.30
N LYS A 198 -11.34 -8.34 -1.35
CA LYS A 198 -11.96 -9.62 -1.70
C LYS A 198 -11.04 -10.78 -1.34
N TRP A 199 -9.75 -10.66 -1.65
CA TRP A 199 -8.82 -11.77 -1.58
C TRP A 199 -7.94 -11.72 -0.33
N TRP A 200 -7.76 -12.91 0.24
CA TRP A 200 -6.79 -13.15 1.31
C TRP A 200 -5.75 -14.16 0.86
N VAL A 201 -4.55 -14.04 1.42
CA VAL A 201 -3.47 -15.01 1.25
C VAL A 201 -2.97 -15.42 2.63
N VAL A 202 -3.08 -16.71 2.94
CA VAL A 202 -2.42 -17.30 4.10
C VAL A 202 -1.08 -17.86 3.62
N ASN A 203 -0.01 -17.21 3.99
CA ASN A 203 1.33 -17.53 3.53
C ASN A 203 2.05 -18.47 4.50
N ALA A 204 3.06 -19.17 3.99
CA ALA A 204 3.93 -20.06 4.75
C ALA A 204 3.18 -21.14 5.56
N CYS A 205 2.20 -21.80 4.94
CA CYS A 205 1.44 -22.87 5.54
C CYS A 205 2.25 -24.15 5.61
N LEU A 206 2.66 -24.59 6.79
CA LEU A 206 3.27 -25.90 7.02
C LEU A 206 2.28 -27.04 6.77
N SER A 207 0.99 -26.80 6.99
CA SER A 207 -0.09 -27.76 6.75
C SER A 207 -0.18 -28.22 5.28
N LEU A 208 0.46 -27.52 4.36
CA LEU A 208 0.58 -27.89 2.94
C LEU A 208 1.90 -28.61 2.61
N THR A 209 2.73 -28.91 3.61
CA THR A 209 4.02 -29.57 3.41
C THR A 209 4.01 -30.97 4.01
N ASP A 210 4.69 -31.91 3.33
CA ASP A 210 4.94 -33.26 3.86
C ASP A 210 6.18 -33.24 4.75
N THR A 211 5.99 -32.91 6.04
CA THR A 211 7.10 -32.94 7.00
C THR A 211 7.02 -34.17 7.91
N GLU A 212 8.15 -34.85 8.09
CA GLU A 212 8.29 -35.94 9.04
C GLU A 212 8.62 -35.51 10.46
N ASN A 213 9.03 -34.24 10.62
CA ASN A 213 9.40 -33.67 11.91
C ASN A 213 8.13 -33.52 12.80
N SER A 214 8.13 -34.16 13.97
CA SER A 214 6.99 -34.18 14.89
C SER A 214 6.60 -32.78 15.39
N PHE A 215 7.55 -31.88 15.62
CA PHE A 215 7.29 -30.52 16.05
C PHE A 215 6.61 -29.73 14.93
N LEU A 216 7.11 -29.82 13.68
CA LEU A 216 6.50 -29.14 12.53
C LEU A 216 5.11 -29.70 12.22
N ARG A 217 4.87 -31.01 12.41
CA ARG A 217 3.52 -31.59 12.29
C ARG A 217 2.55 -31.05 13.34
N ALA A 218 2.99 -30.91 14.59
CA ALA A 218 2.16 -30.31 15.63
C ALA A 218 1.84 -28.85 15.31
N LYS A 219 2.83 -28.09 14.80
CA LYS A 219 2.62 -26.71 14.33
C LYS A 219 1.62 -26.67 13.17
N ALA A 220 1.77 -27.52 12.16
CA ALA A 220 0.85 -27.63 11.02
C ALA A 220 -0.61 -27.92 11.44
N GLN A 221 -0.81 -28.77 12.46
CA GLN A 221 -2.15 -29.01 13.01
C GLN A 221 -2.73 -27.75 13.68
N ASN A 222 -1.92 -26.99 14.40
CA ASN A 222 -2.35 -25.75 15.04
C ASN A 222 -2.69 -24.65 14.02
N GLU A 223 -2.15 -24.69 12.80
CA GLU A 223 -2.47 -23.74 11.74
C GLU A 223 -3.93 -23.87 11.25
N LEU A 224 -4.49 -25.07 11.29
CA LEU A 224 -5.81 -25.37 10.71
C LEU A 224 -6.93 -24.51 11.31
N ILE A 225 -6.86 -24.18 12.59
CA ILE A 225 -7.85 -23.31 13.24
C ILE A 225 -7.79 -21.88 12.67
N TRP A 226 -6.58 -21.38 12.37
CA TRP A 226 -6.38 -20.03 11.84
C TRP A 226 -6.70 -19.96 10.35
N ILE A 227 -6.38 -21.00 9.58
CA ILE A 227 -6.77 -21.13 8.18
C ILE A 227 -8.30 -21.10 8.06
N LYS A 228 -9.00 -21.88 8.91
CA LYS A 228 -10.47 -21.88 8.95
C LYS A 228 -11.02 -20.49 9.30
N LYS A 229 -10.44 -19.81 10.30
CA LYS A 229 -10.85 -18.44 10.63
C LYS A 229 -10.69 -17.48 9.45
N VAL A 230 -9.58 -17.58 8.70
CA VAL A 230 -9.38 -16.78 7.49
C VAL A 230 -10.38 -17.14 6.40
N GLU A 231 -10.72 -18.42 6.23
CA GLU A 231 -11.76 -18.83 5.28
C GLU A 231 -13.12 -18.18 5.59
N GLU A 232 -13.50 -18.14 6.88
CA GLU A 232 -14.71 -17.45 7.33
C GLU A 232 -14.65 -15.94 7.08
N LEU A 233 -13.54 -15.26 7.46
CA LEU A 233 -13.35 -13.82 7.27
C LEU A 233 -13.34 -13.42 5.79
N SER A 234 -12.72 -14.23 4.95
CA SER A 234 -12.62 -14.02 3.49
C SER A 234 -13.86 -14.45 2.71
N LYS A 235 -14.84 -15.08 3.38
CA LYS A 235 -16.02 -15.72 2.75
C LYS A 235 -15.60 -16.70 1.65
N GLY A 236 -14.58 -17.50 1.92
CA GLY A 236 -14.04 -18.49 0.99
C GLY A 236 -13.10 -17.93 -0.10
N ASN A 237 -12.76 -16.63 -0.08
CA ASN A 237 -11.82 -16.05 -1.05
C ASN A 237 -10.39 -16.01 -0.46
N ALA A 238 -9.87 -17.14 -0.03
CA ALA A 238 -8.53 -17.28 0.50
C ALA A 238 -7.68 -18.20 -0.39
N ALA A 239 -6.42 -17.85 -0.58
CA ALA A 239 -5.41 -18.70 -1.18
C ALA A 239 -4.39 -19.09 -0.11
N LEU A 240 -3.95 -20.34 -0.12
CA LEU A 240 -2.92 -20.86 0.78
C LEU A 240 -1.61 -21.03 0.01
N ILE A 241 -0.51 -20.60 0.61
CA ILE A 241 0.83 -20.75 0.05
C ILE A 241 1.65 -21.60 1.02
N ALA A 242 2.27 -22.66 0.53
CA ALA A 242 3.12 -23.53 1.32
C ALA A 242 4.36 -22.80 1.86
N TRP A 243 4.84 -23.28 3.00
CA TRP A 243 6.06 -22.80 3.64
C TRP A 243 7.31 -23.13 2.84
#